data_e1868638dda64efd294e01ad578c2d82
#
_entry.id   e1868638dda64efd294e01ad578c2d82
#
_cell.length_a   1.000
_cell.length_b   1.000
_cell.length_c   1.000
_cell.angle_alpha   90.00
_cell.angle_beta   90.00
_cell.angle_gamma   90.00
#
_symmetry.space_group_name_H-M   'P 1'
#
loop_
_entity.id
_entity.type
_entity.pdbx_description
1 polymer ?
#
loop_
_entity_poly.entity_id
_entity_poly.type
_entity_poly.pdbx_seq_one_letter_code
_entity_poly.pdbx_strand_id
1 'polypeptide(L)'
;LGREFDVFIPLNLERKEHARLFDYDIDDTVRQVFLLARRPMDRSKRTLLFIDEIQNSPNAVALLRYFYEDYPWIHVIAAGSLLLTLLEQHISFPVGRVQYMRLNPCSFADFLQATGNGLLREEVENLSVNAALHDMTMRLFSEFALVGGMPEAVARYAENRDIVALHDVYDTLLRSYSEDVEKYAKTETMKNVIRLLLKSGWTYSTEQITLGNFAESNYKAREMGEALRTLERTYLLELTYPITTYVLPAIQEHRRKPKLFWLDAGLVNYAANIQQEVMFSDNIMDTWRGKLAEQLVAQELLSGKTDADTHRDFWV
;
A
#
# COMPACT_ATOMS: atom_id res chain seq x y z
N LEU A 1 -3.57 -16.22 8.17
CA LEU A 1 -4.75 -15.73 8.89
C LEU A 1 -5.91 -16.72 8.80
N GLY A 2 -6.40 -17.08 7.61
CA GLY A 2 -7.53 -18.02 7.47
C GLY A 2 -7.29 -19.40 8.13
N ARG A 3 -6.05 -19.83 8.28
CA ARG A 3 -5.69 -21.12 8.95
C ARG A 3 -5.86 -21.07 10.47
N GLU A 4 -6.06 -19.91 11.06
CA GLU A 4 -6.26 -19.71 12.50
C GLU A 4 -7.74 -19.77 12.89
N PHE A 5 -8.63 -19.91 11.91
CA PHE A 5 -10.07 -19.99 12.08
C PHE A 5 -10.58 -21.40 11.71
N ASP A 6 -11.66 -21.84 12.39
CA ASP A 6 -12.29 -23.12 12.09
C ASP A 6 -12.99 -23.13 10.73
N VAL A 7 -13.51 -21.95 10.35
CA VAL A 7 -14.18 -21.73 9.07
C VAL A 7 -13.62 -20.47 8.42
N PHE A 8 -13.15 -20.58 7.19
CA PHE A 8 -12.72 -19.45 6.36
C PHE A 8 -13.58 -19.37 5.10
N ILE A 9 -14.21 -18.21 4.89
CA ILE A 9 -15.08 -17.94 3.75
C ILE A 9 -14.53 -16.72 3.00
N PRO A 10 -13.83 -16.90 1.86
CA PRO A 10 -13.41 -15.81 1.00
C PRO A 10 -14.52 -15.46 0.00
N LEU A 11 -14.85 -14.18 -0.09
CA LEU A 11 -15.71 -13.60 -1.13
C LEU A 11 -14.92 -12.54 -1.90
N ASN A 12 -15.10 -12.49 -3.21
CA ASN A 12 -14.58 -11.41 -4.06
C ASN A 12 -15.74 -10.72 -4.75
N LEU A 13 -15.96 -9.42 -4.48
CA LEU A 13 -17.11 -8.67 -4.96
C LEU A 13 -17.00 -8.16 -6.41
N GLU A 14 -15.91 -8.47 -7.12
CA GLU A 14 -15.90 -8.39 -8.58
C GLU A 14 -16.80 -9.45 -9.21
N ARG A 15 -17.00 -10.58 -8.51
CA ARG A 15 -17.92 -11.63 -8.94
C ARG A 15 -19.34 -11.22 -8.60
N LYS A 16 -20.16 -11.06 -9.62
CA LYS A 16 -21.57 -10.66 -9.45
C LYS A 16 -22.36 -11.58 -8.52
N GLU A 17 -22.06 -12.87 -8.51
CA GLU A 17 -22.68 -13.86 -7.63
C GLU A 17 -22.37 -13.58 -6.15
N HIS A 18 -21.14 -13.16 -5.82
CA HIS A 18 -20.76 -12.80 -4.47
C HIS A 18 -21.34 -11.43 -4.07
N ALA A 19 -21.30 -10.44 -4.96
CA ALA A 19 -21.86 -9.11 -4.70
C ALA A 19 -23.35 -9.15 -4.39
N ARG A 20 -24.13 -9.98 -5.13
CA ARG A 20 -25.58 -10.14 -4.93
C ARG A 20 -25.97 -10.70 -3.56
N LEU A 21 -25.08 -11.38 -2.85
CA LEU A 21 -25.33 -11.86 -1.50
C LEU A 21 -25.66 -10.72 -0.54
N PHE A 22 -25.18 -9.51 -0.82
CA PHE A 22 -25.36 -8.32 -0.01
C PHE A 22 -26.56 -7.45 -0.42
N ASP A 23 -27.37 -7.90 -1.36
CA ASP A 23 -28.62 -7.22 -1.76
C ASP A 23 -29.80 -7.56 -0.84
N TYR A 24 -29.58 -8.44 0.14
CA TYR A 24 -30.58 -8.90 1.10
C TYR A 24 -30.32 -8.30 2.49
N ASP A 25 -31.23 -8.59 3.42
CA ASP A 25 -30.99 -8.28 4.83
C ASP A 25 -29.84 -9.13 5.41
N ILE A 26 -29.41 -8.77 6.64
CA ILE A 26 -28.25 -9.42 7.26
C ILE A 26 -28.45 -10.92 7.49
N ASP A 27 -29.66 -11.35 7.90
CA ASP A 27 -29.97 -12.75 8.22
C ASP A 27 -29.91 -13.61 6.95
N ASP A 28 -30.53 -13.15 5.88
CA ASP A 28 -30.50 -13.82 4.57
C ASP A 28 -29.10 -13.78 3.97
N THR A 29 -28.38 -12.66 4.08
CA THR A 29 -26.98 -12.55 3.64
C THR A 29 -26.11 -13.60 4.33
N VAL A 30 -26.14 -13.69 5.65
CA VAL A 30 -25.35 -14.67 6.41
C VAL A 30 -25.71 -16.09 5.98
N ARG A 31 -27.00 -16.41 5.90
CA ARG A 31 -27.45 -17.74 5.47
C ARG A 31 -26.93 -18.10 4.07
N GLN A 32 -27.02 -17.18 3.11
CA GLN A 32 -26.58 -17.41 1.74
C GLN A 32 -25.05 -17.54 1.63
N VAL A 33 -24.28 -16.75 2.41
CA VAL A 33 -22.82 -16.84 2.49
C VAL A 33 -22.41 -18.26 2.93
N PHE A 34 -23.02 -18.80 3.99
CA PHE A 34 -22.70 -20.16 4.44
C PHE A 34 -23.14 -21.24 3.45
N LEU A 35 -24.30 -21.05 2.78
CA LEU A 35 -24.75 -21.96 1.73
C LEU A 35 -23.80 -21.99 0.52
N LEU A 36 -23.37 -20.80 0.05
CA LEU A 36 -22.41 -20.69 -1.05
C LEU A 36 -21.09 -21.36 -0.70
N ALA A 37 -20.62 -21.14 0.54
CA ALA A 37 -19.38 -21.74 1.07
C ALA A 37 -19.50 -23.26 1.32
N ARG A 38 -20.73 -23.84 1.23
CA ARG A 38 -21.03 -25.25 1.59
C ARG A 38 -20.55 -25.60 2.98
N ARG A 39 -20.76 -24.70 3.93
CA ARG A 39 -20.39 -24.86 5.34
C ARG A 39 -21.64 -24.79 6.21
N PRO A 40 -21.73 -25.59 7.29
CA PRO A 40 -22.79 -25.42 8.28
C PRO A 40 -22.60 -24.13 9.05
N MET A 41 -23.71 -23.44 9.34
CA MET A 41 -23.71 -22.27 10.20
C MET A 41 -23.68 -22.73 11.67
N ASP A 42 -22.49 -22.74 12.25
CA ASP A 42 -22.22 -23.21 13.61
C ASP A 42 -21.60 -22.08 14.45
N ARG A 43 -22.38 -21.55 15.40
CA ARG A 43 -21.98 -20.44 16.25
C ARG A 43 -20.84 -20.79 17.24
N SER A 44 -20.58 -22.06 17.45
CA SER A 44 -19.46 -22.53 18.30
C SER A 44 -18.11 -22.44 17.62
N LYS A 45 -18.09 -22.28 16.27
CA LYS A 45 -16.89 -22.22 15.46
C LYS A 45 -16.48 -20.79 15.19
N ARG A 46 -15.20 -20.50 15.36
CA ARG A 46 -14.62 -19.21 14.96
C ARG A 46 -14.62 -19.11 13.43
N THR A 47 -15.43 -18.21 12.90
CA THR A 47 -15.57 -18.02 11.44
C THR A 47 -14.92 -16.71 11.03
N LEU A 48 -14.08 -16.75 9.99
CA LEU A 48 -13.57 -15.58 9.28
C LEU A 48 -14.26 -15.45 7.92
N LEU A 49 -14.99 -14.36 7.74
CA LEU A 49 -15.49 -13.90 6.46
C LEU A 49 -14.52 -12.85 5.91
N PHE A 50 -13.89 -13.16 4.78
CA PHE A 50 -13.00 -12.24 4.08
C PHE A 50 -13.73 -11.72 2.83
N ILE A 51 -13.95 -10.40 2.78
CA ILE A 51 -14.65 -9.72 1.68
C ILE A 51 -13.63 -8.90 0.91
N ASP A 52 -13.27 -9.35 -0.28
CA ASP A 52 -12.36 -8.66 -1.18
C ASP A 52 -13.12 -7.74 -2.13
N GLU A 53 -12.48 -6.62 -2.51
CA GLU A 53 -13.03 -5.59 -3.41
C GLU A 53 -14.38 -5.03 -2.92
N ILE A 54 -14.47 -4.74 -1.61
CA ILE A 54 -15.74 -4.32 -0.97
C ILE A 54 -16.31 -3.03 -1.58
N GLN A 55 -15.49 -2.18 -2.21
CA GLN A 55 -15.94 -0.96 -2.89
C GLN A 55 -16.92 -1.24 -4.05
N ASN A 56 -16.96 -2.47 -4.55
CA ASN A 56 -17.90 -2.85 -5.61
C ASN A 56 -19.33 -3.08 -5.10
N SER A 57 -19.57 -3.08 -3.77
CA SER A 57 -20.90 -3.24 -3.18
C SER A 57 -21.12 -2.27 -2.01
N PRO A 58 -21.78 -1.12 -2.24
CA PRO A 58 -22.21 -0.21 -1.17
C PRO A 58 -23.05 -0.91 -0.09
N ASN A 59 -23.86 -1.88 -0.47
CA ASN A 59 -24.68 -2.66 0.45
C ASN A 59 -23.81 -3.50 1.41
N ALA A 60 -22.73 -4.11 0.89
CA ALA A 60 -21.81 -4.87 1.72
C ALA A 60 -21.17 -3.98 2.79
N VAL A 61 -20.77 -2.74 2.44
CA VAL A 61 -20.25 -1.76 3.40
C VAL A 61 -21.29 -1.43 4.47
N ALA A 62 -22.55 -1.19 4.08
CA ALA A 62 -23.61 -0.88 5.01
C ALA A 62 -23.90 -2.04 5.98
N LEU A 63 -23.78 -3.29 5.52
CA LEU A 63 -24.02 -4.49 6.33
C LEU A 63 -22.88 -4.78 7.32
N LEU A 64 -21.68 -4.20 7.19
CA LEU A 64 -20.60 -4.39 8.17
C LEU A 64 -21.02 -4.06 9.59
N ARG A 65 -21.90 -3.06 9.76
CA ARG A 65 -22.46 -2.69 11.07
C ARG A 65 -23.22 -3.84 11.70
N TYR A 66 -24.07 -4.51 10.93
CA TYR A 66 -24.93 -5.58 11.43
C TYR A 66 -24.15 -6.87 11.68
N PHE A 67 -23.08 -7.13 10.95
CA PHE A 67 -22.15 -8.20 11.32
C PHE A 67 -21.57 -7.99 12.72
N TYR A 68 -21.21 -6.77 13.08
CA TYR A 68 -20.69 -6.45 14.40
C TYR A 68 -21.77 -6.55 15.48
N GLU A 69 -22.97 -6.04 15.22
CA GLU A 69 -24.06 -5.95 16.21
C GLU A 69 -24.76 -7.30 16.42
N ASP A 70 -25.07 -8.05 15.34
CA ASP A 70 -25.96 -9.22 15.38
C ASP A 70 -25.20 -10.55 15.25
N TYR A 71 -23.99 -10.55 14.66
CA TYR A 71 -23.19 -11.74 14.37
C TYR A 71 -21.76 -11.68 14.93
N PRO A 72 -21.54 -11.40 16.23
CA PRO A 72 -20.22 -11.18 16.80
C PRO A 72 -19.28 -12.41 16.75
N TRP A 73 -19.80 -13.58 16.43
CA TRP A 73 -19.05 -14.82 16.24
C TRP A 73 -18.46 -14.95 14.82
N ILE A 74 -18.88 -14.08 13.90
CA ILE A 74 -18.28 -13.96 12.56
C ILE A 74 -17.29 -12.80 12.58
N HIS A 75 -16.01 -13.11 12.46
CA HIS A 75 -14.99 -12.11 12.25
C HIS A 75 -14.99 -11.69 10.79
N VAL A 76 -15.13 -10.39 10.52
CA VAL A 76 -15.17 -9.86 9.15
C VAL A 76 -13.93 -9.05 8.88
N ILE A 77 -13.23 -9.37 7.79
CA ILE A 77 -12.19 -8.53 7.21
C ILE A 77 -12.65 -8.14 5.82
N ALA A 78 -12.74 -6.84 5.58
CA ALA A 78 -13.08 -6.30 4.28
C ALA A 78 -11.86 -5.58 3.70
N ALA A 79 -11.47 -5.95 2.48
CA ALA A 79 -10.36 -5.37 1.76
C ALA A 79 -10.86 -4.62 0.51
N GLY A 80 -10.14 -3.56 0.16
CA GLY A 80 -10.42 -2.79 -1.06
C GLY A 80 -9.32 -1.77 -1.31
N SER A 81 -8.87 -1.67 -2.54
CA SER A 81 -7.78 -0.77 -2.96
C SER A 81 -8.13 0.71 -2.81
N LEU A 82 -9.41 1.05 -2.73
CA LEU A 82 -9.94 2.42 -2.79
C LEU A 82 -10.99 2.69 -1.73
N LEU A 83 -10.83 2.09 -0.56
CA LEU A 83 -11.79 2.20 0.54
C LEU A 83 -12.06 3.68 0.92
N LEU A 84 -11.04 4.53 0.88
CA LEU A 84 -11.17 5.97 1.18
C LEU A 84 -12.02 6.73 0.15
N THR A 85 -12.09 6.27 -1.10
CA THR A 85 -12.94 6.93 -2.11
C THR A 85 -14.43 6.65 -1.91
N LEU A 86 -14.78 5.56 -1.23
CA LEU A 86 -16.16 5.26 -0.84
C LEU A 86 -16.69 6.24 0.20
N LEU A 87 -15.83 6.77 1.06
CA LEU A 87 -16.21 7.79 2.06
C LEU A 87 -16.76 9.05 1.39
N GLU A 88 -16.29 9.39 0.17
CA GLU A 88 -16.78 10.55 -0.60
C GLU A 88 -18.13 10.30 -1.30
N GLN A 89 -18.54 9.05 -1.47
CA GLN A 89 -19.79 8.69 -2.15
C GLN A 89 -21.01 8.65 -1.22
N HIS A 90 -20.94 9.31 -0.03
CA HIS A 90 -22.01 9.32 0.97
C HIS A 90 -22.39 7.94 1.50
N ILE A 91 -21.53 6.94 1.40
CA ILE A 91 -21.74 5.64 2.03
C ILE A 91 -21.47 5.81 3.52
N SER A 92 -22.48 5.54 4.33
CA SER A 92 -22.36 5.60 5.79
C SER A 92 -21.51 4.43 6.29
N PHE A 93 -20.24 4.70 6.56
CA PHE A 93 -19.40 3.73 7.26
C PHE A 93 -19.83 3.60 8.73
N PRO A 94 -19.81 2.40 9.28
CA PRO A 94 -20.23 2.15 10.67
C PRO A 94 -19.19 2.65 11.67
N VAL A 95 -19.22 3.94 11.99
CA VAL A 95 -18.31 4.59 12.94
C VAL A 95 -18.31 3.84 14.28
N GLY A 96 -17.12 3.54 14.79
CA GLY A 96 -16.93 2.83 16.06
C GLY A 96 -17.19 1.32 16.02
N ARG A 97 -17.51 0.73 14.86
CA ARG A 97 -17.74 -0.71 14.66
C ARG A 97 -16.75 -1.34 13.69
N VAL A 98 -15.93 -0.54 13.05
CA VAL A 98 -14.85 -0.98 12.15
C VAL A 98 -13.54 -0.35 12.60
N GLN A 99 -12.47 -1.09 12.42
CA GLN A 99 -11.10 -0.62 12.55
C GLN A 99 -10.47 -0.58 11.15
N TYR A 100 -9.90 0.56 10.80
CA TYR A 100 -9.17 0.71 9.55
C TYR A 100 -7.74 0.23 9.74
N MET A 101 -7.27 -0.55 8.77
CA MET A 101 -5.89 -1.01 8.75
C MET A 101 -5.32 -0.76 7.36
N ARG A 102 -4.10 -0.23 7.33
CA ARG A 102 -3.33 -0.10 6.10
C ARG A 102 -2.34 -1.26 6.00
N LEU A 103 -2.32 -1.92 4.85
CA LEU A 103 -1.31 -2.92 4.53
C LEU A 103 -0.20 -2.23 3.73
N ASN A 104 0.94 -2.07 4.36
CA ASN A 104 2.13 -1.48 3.73
C ASN A 104 2.96 -2.54 3.03
N PRO A 105 3.91 -2.14 2.13
CA PRO A 105 4.91 -3.05 1.60
C PRO A 105 5.71 -3.76 2.69
N CYS A 106 6.27 -4.91 2.38
CA CYS A 106 7.14 -5.66 3.26
C CYS A 106 8.33 -4.82 3.75
N SER A 107 8.69 -4.98 5.01
CA SER A 107 9.91 -4.42 5.60
C SER A 107 11.15 -5.19 5.16
N PHE A 108 12.33 -4.66 5.48
CA PHE A 108 13.57 -5.43 5.35
C PHE A 108 13.56 -6.71 6.20
N ALA A 109 12.97 -6.66 7.39
CA ALA A 109 12.80 -7.84 8.23
C ALA A 109 11.90 -8.91 7.57
N ASP A 110 10.79 -8.51 6.91
CA ASP A 110 9.94 -9.42 6.16
C ASP A 110 10.67 -10.00 4.93
N PHE A 111 11.46 -9.20 4.23
CA PHE A 111 12.32 -9.65 3.14
C PHE A 111 13.34 -10.70 3.60
N LEU A 112 13.99 -10.48 4.75
CA LEU A 112 14.91 -11.46 5.34
C LEU A 112 14.19 -12.78 5.64
N GLN A 113 12.98 -12.73 6.21
CA GLN A 113 12.16 -13.90 6.47
C GLN A 113 11.81 -14.65 5.17
N ALA A 114 11.31 -13.95 4.17
CA ALA A 114 10.92 -14.51 2.90
C ALA A 114 12.10 -15.15 2.15
N THR A 115 13.28 -14.56 2.28
CA THR A 115 14.50 -15.04 1.62
C THR A 115 15.28 -16.08 2.39
N GLY A 116 14.72 -16.63 3.48
CA GLY A 116 15.31 -17.72 4.27
C GLY A 116 16.37 -17.27 5.27
N ASN A 117 16.46 -15.98 5.58
CA ASN A 117 17.42 -15.41 6.54
C ASN A 117 16.76 -15.08 7.90
N GLY A 118 15.90 -15.97 8.41
CA GLY A 118 15.11 -15.73 9.63
C GLY A 118 15.94 -15.44 10.88
N LEU A 119 17.11 -16.08 11.04
CA LEU A 119 18.01 -15.79 12.17
C LEU A 119 18.59 -14.37 12.08
N LEU A 120 18.94 -13.91 10.88
CA LEU A 120 19.43 -12.54 10.70
C LEU A 120 18.30 -11.50 10.90
N ARG A 121 17.06 -11.86 10.55
CA ARG A 121 15.89 -11.05 10.88
C ARG A 121 15.81 -10.76 12.38
N GLU A 122 15.93 -11.80 13.23
CA GLU A 122 15.88 -11.64 14.69
C GLU A 122 17.00 -10.70 15.19
N GLU A 123 18.21 -10.78 14.65
CA GLU A 123 19.32 -9.89 14.99
C GLU A 123 19.04 -8.43 14.56
N VAL A 124 18.42 -8.24 13.38
CA VAL A 124 18.06 -6.90 12.89
C VAL A 124 16.95 -6.28 13.75
N GLU A 125 15.88 -7.03 14.04
CA GLU A 125 14.76 -6.57 14.87
C GLU A 125 15.19 -6.24 16.30
N ASN A 126 16.16 -6.99 16.85
CA ASN A 126 16.71 -6.76 18.18
C ASN A 126 17.86 -5.73 18.21
N LEU A 127 18.23 -5.15 17.06
CA LEU A 127 19.37 -4.22 16.92
C LEU A 127 20.69 -4.81 17.43
N SER A 128 20.89 -6.13 17.25
CA SER A 128 22.02 -6.91 17.78
C SER A 128 23.00 -7.37 16.70
N VAL A 129 22.88 -6.86 15.48
CA VAL A 129 23.79 -7.20 14.36
C VAL A 129 25.24 -6.83 14.73
N ASN A 130 26.08 -7.86 14.85
CA ASN A 130 27.49 -7.67 15.17
C ASN A 130 28.36 -7.43 13.92
N ALA A 131 29.63 -7.03 14.13
CA ALA A 131 30.56 -6.72 13.04
C ALA A 131 30.80 -7.90 12.07
N ALA A 132 30.69 -9.16 12.53
CA ALA A 132 30.89 -10.33 11.68
C ALA A 132 29.72 -10.53 10.69
N LEU A 133 28.54 -10.05 11.01
CA LEU A 133 27.35 -10.14 10.17
C LEU A 133 27.13 -8.90 9.30
N HIS A 134 27.91 -7.83 9.53
CA HIS A 134 27.71 -6.53 8.88
C HIS A 134 27.68 -6.63 7.35
N ASP A 135 28.70 -7.21 6.74
CA ASP A 135 28.83 -7.27 5.27
C ASP A 135 27.70 -8.10 4.64
N MET A 136 27.31 -9.19 5.31
CA MET A 136 26.16 -10.02 4.87
C MET A 136 24.86 -9.21 4.94
N THR A 137 24.64 -8.51 6.04
CA THR A 137 23.44 -7.68 6.25
C THR A 137 23.36 -6.56 5.20
N MET A 138 24.48 -5.86 4.95
CA MET A 138 24.55 -4.78 3.96
C MET A 138 24.32 -5.27 2.54
N ARG A 139 24.80 -6.47 2.19
CA ARG A 139 24.50 -7.08 0.89
C ARG A 139 23.02 -7.37 0.74
N LEU A 140 22.38 -8.03 1.72
CA LEU A 140 20.96 -8.33 1.69
C LEU A 140 20.11 -7.06 1.71
N PHE A 141 20.54 -6.03 2.43
CA PHE A 141 19.89 -4.72 2.40
C PHE A 141 19.98 -4.06 1.03
N SER A 142 21.10 -4.20 0.33
CA SER A 142 21.26 -3.71 -1.05
C SER A 142 20.36 -4.47 -2.03
N GLU A 143 20.20 -5.79 -1.85
CA GLU A 143 19.24 -6.59 -2.60
C GLU A 143 17.80 -6.12 -2.36
N PHE A 144 17.43 -5.93 -1.10
CA PHE A 144 16.12 -5.37 -0.72
C PHE A 144 15.89 -3.97 -1.31
N ALA A 145 16.90 -3.12 -1.29
CA ALA A 145 16.81 -1.79 -1.87
C ALA A 145 16.46 -1.81 -3.38
N LEU A 146 16.92 -2.83 -4.10
CA LEU A 146 16.59 -3.03 -5.52
C LEU A 146 15.23 -3.69 -5.74
N VAL A 147 14.91 -4.71 -4.92
CA VAL A 147 13.65 -5.48 -5.01
C VAL A 147 12.47 -4.71 -4.42
N GLY A 148 12.68 -3.86 -3.40
CA GLY A 148 11.60 -3.23 -2.65
C GLY A 148 10.81 -4.21 -1.79
N GLY A 149 9.64 -3.75 -1.32
CA GLY A 149 8.77 -4.48 -0.40
C GLY A 149 7.43 -4.95 -1.00
N MET A 150 7.22 -4.84 -2.33
CA MET A 150 5.98 -5.34 -2.91
C MET A 150 5.89 -6.86 -2.71
N PRO A 151 4.82 -7.40 -2.06
CA PRO A 151 4.79 -8.80 -1.63
C PRO A 151 5.05 -9.82 -2.74
N GLU A 152 4.48 -9.59 -3.93
CA GLU A 152 4.70 -10.48 -5.08
C GLU A 152 6.15 -10.42 -5.58
N ALA A 153 6.75 -9.22 -5.60
CA ALA A 153 8.15 -9.07 -5.99
C ALA A 153 9.08 -9.77 -5.00
N VAL A 154 8.84 -9.60 -3.70
CA VAL A 154 9.60 -10.28 -2.63
C VAL A 154 9.46 -11.79 -2.73
N ALA A 155 8.25 -12.32 -2.92
CA ALA A 155 8.00 -13.75 -3.05
C ALA A 155 8.72 -14.34 -4.27
N ARG A 156 8.59 -13.71 -5.43
CA ARG A 156 9.25 -14.16 -6.66
C ARG A 156 10.76 -14.09 -6.59
N TYR A 157 11.29 -13.03 -5.96
CA TYR A 157 12.74 -12.92 -5.71
C TYR A 157 13.25 -13.99 -4.74
N ALA A 158 12.47 -14.29 -3.70
CA ALA A 158 12.83 -15.35 -2.76
C ALA A 158 12.97 -16.73 -3.44
N GLU A 159 12.15 -17.01 -4.46
CA GLU A 159 12.19 -18.25 -5.24
C GLU A 159 13.38 -18.31 -6.22
N ASN A 160 13.60 -17.22 -6.98
CA ASN A 160 14.47 -17.24 -8.16
C ASN A 160 15.78 -16.49 -7.98
N ARG A 161 15.89 -15.57 -7.02
CA ARG A 161 17.05 -14.67 -6.81
C ARG A 161 17.42 -13.87 -8.07
N ASP A 162 16.44 -13.58 -8.92
CA ASP A 162 16.62 -12.87 -10.18
C ASP A 162 15.79 -11.57 -10.19
N ILE A 163 16.50 -10.43 -10.21
CA ILE A 163 15.89 -9.11 -10.25
C ILE A 163 15.26 -8.84 -11.62
N VAL A 164 15.83 -9.37 -12.70
CA VAL A 164 15.30 -9.17 -14.06
C VAL A 164 13.94 -9.85 -14.21
N ALA A 165 13.74 -11.01 -13.56
CA ALA A 165 12.45 -11.71 -13.55
C ALA A 165 11.32 -10.93 -12.83
N LEU A 166 11.65 -9.84 -12.13
CA LEU A 166 10.65 -8.98 -11.47
C LEU A 166 10.04 -7.92 -12.40
N HIS A 167 10.60 -7.73 -13.60
CA HIS A 167 10.09 -6.73 -14.55
C HIS A 167 8.61 -6.93 -14.86
N ASP A 168 8.17 -8.17 -15.08
CA ASP A 168 6.77 -8.48 -15.35
C ASP A 168 5.85 -8.14 -14.16
N VAL A 169 6.36 -8.31 -12.94
CA VAL A 169 5.62 -7.97 -11.70
C VAL A 169 5.40 -6.46 -11.63
N TYR A 170 6.48 -5.69 -11.79
CA TYR A 170 6.39 -4.23 -11.71
C TYR A 170 5.57 -3.63 -12.86
N ASP A 171 5.73 -4.14 -14.08
CA ASP A 171 4.96 -3.67 -15.23
C ASP A 171 3.45 -3.93 -15.02
N THR A 172 3.10 -5.11 -14.52
CA THR A 172 1.71 -5.46 -14.18
C THR A 172 1.16 -4.54 -13.08
N LEU A 173 1.93 -4.29 -12.02
CA LEU A 173 1.52 -3.40 -10.92
C LEU A 173 1.31 -1.97 -11.41
N LEU A 174 2.25 -1.42 -12.18
CA LEU A 174 2.14 -0.05 -12.70
C LEU A 174 0.95 0.11 -13.65
N ARG A 175 0.67 -0.88 -14.50
CA ARG A 175 -0.52 -0.89 -15.37
C ARG A 175 -1.81 -0.93 -14.53
N SER A 176 -1.88 -1.84 -13.54
CA SER A 176 -3.06 -1.94 -12.67
C SER A 176 -3.30 -0.64 -11.92
N TYR A 177 -2.26 0.00 -11.36
CA TYR A 177 -2.40 1.31 -10.71
C TYR A 177 -2.88 2.38 -11.68
N SER A 178 -2.37 2.41 -12.92
CA SER A 178 -2.79 3.37 -13.92
C SER A 178 -4.28 3.20 -14.26
N GLU A 179 -4.71 1.98 -14.51
CA GLU A 179 -6.09 1.65 -14.85
C GLU A 179 -7.05 1.96 -13.69
N ASP A 180 -6.67 1.62 -12.47
CA ASP A 180 -7.51 1.85 -11.29
C ASP A 180 -7.66 3.34 -10.98
N VAL A 181 -6.57 4.10 -10.99
CA VAL A 181 -6.64 5.53 -10.67
C VAL A 181 -7.39 6.33 -11.75
N GLU A 182 -7.27 5.95 -13.02
CA GLU A 182 -8.01 6.59 -14.11
C GLU A 182 -9.55 6.44 -13.96
N LYS A 183 -10.03 5.36 -13.34
CA LYS A 183 -11.47 5.16 -13.06
C LYS A 183 -12.03 6.26 -12.14
N TYR A 184 -11.18 6.87 -11.30
CA TYR A 184 -11.57 7.89 -10.31
C TYR A 184 -11.28 9.33 -10.74
N ALA A 185 -10.63 9.52 -11.87
CA ALA A 185 -10.39 10.83 -12.42
C ALA A 185 -11.69 11.44 -12.94
N LYS A 186 -12.12 12.54 -12.32
CA LYS A 186 -13.40 13.23 -12.62
C LYS A 186 -13.41 13.93 -13.99
N THR A 187 -12.25 14.25 -14.55
CA THR A 187 -12.09 14.99 -15.80
C THR A 187 -10.95 14.43 -16.65
N GLU A 188 -11.00 14.65 -17.97
CA GLU A 188 -9.88 14.28 -18.86
C GLU A 188 -8.57 14.99 -18.51
N THR A 189 -8.63 16.24 -18.07
CA THR A 189 -7.45 16.96 -17.57
C THR A 189 -6.83 16.21 -16.41
N MET A 190 -7.62 15.78 -15.45
CA MET A 190 -7.14 15.00 -14.29
C MET A 190 -6.52 13.67 -14.70
N LYS A 191 -7.11 12.94 -15.65
CA LYS A 191 -6.52 11.71 -16.20
C LYS A 191 -5.15 11.98 -16.81
N ASN A 192 -5.02 13.02 -17.60
CA ASN A 192 -3.77 13.39 -18.26
C ASN A 192 -2.70 13.79 -17.24
N VAL A 193 -3.06 14.50 -16.16
CA VAL A 193 -2.14 14.83 -15.06
C VAL A 193 -1.69 13.57 -14.33
N ILE A 194 -2.61 12.66 -14.04
CA ILE A 194 -2.29 11.37 -13.39
C ILE A 194 -1.35 10.54 -14.27
N ARG A 195 -1.62 10.44 -15.58
CA ARG A 195 -0.72 9.76 -16.53
C ARG A 195 0.68 10.38 -16.55
N LEU A 196 0.77 11.71 -16.50
CA LEU A 196 2.05 12.40 -16.40
C LEU A 196 2.77 12.05 -15.09
N LEU A 197 2.06 12.05 -13.96
CA LEU A 197 2.63 11.67 -12.66
C LEU A 197 3.13 10.24 -12.65
N LEU A 198 2.34 9.30 -13.16
CA LEU A 198 2.73 7.88 -13.26
C LEU A 198 3.83 7.62 -14.27
N LYS A 199 4.04 8.50 -15.26
CA LYS A 199 5.12 8.39 -16.24
C LYS A 199 6.43 9.00 -15.75
N SER A 200 6.37 10.18 -15.09
CA SER A 200 7.55 11.00 -14.83
C SER A 200 7.77 11.30 -13.34
N GLY A 201 6.77 11.07 -12.49
CA GLY A 201 6.84 11.45 -11.09
C GLY A 201 7.83 10.63 -10.25
N TRP A 202 8.18 9.43 -10.70
CA TRP A 202 9.06 8.52 -9.98
C TRP A 202 10.49 9.08 -9.77
N THR A 203 10.99 9.83 -10.75
CA THR A 203 12.31 10.47 -10.68
C THR A 203 12.39 11.57 -9.62
N TYR A 204 11.24 12.09 -9.17
CA TYR A 204 11.13 13.09 -8.11
C TYR A 204 10.93 12.48 -6.72
N SER A 205 11.11 11.15 -6.58
CA SER A 205 11.06 10.51 -5.27
C SER A 205 12.00 11.19 -4.29
N THR A 206 11.52 11.47 -3.07
CA THR A 206 12.20 12.15 -1.97
C THR A 206 12.54 13.63 -2.20
N GLU A 207 12.20 14.19 -3.36
CA GLU A 207 12.44 15.61 -3.62
C GLU A 207 11.33 16.50 -3.06
N GLN A 208 11.71 17.73 -2.68
CA GLN A 208 10.75 18.79 -2.43
C GLN A 208 10.18 19.29 -3.76
N ILE A 209 8.88 19.05 -4.00
CA ILE A 209 8.25 19.35 -5.27
C ILE A 209 7.50 20.68 -5.27
N THR A 210 7.50 21.33 -6.42
CA THR A 210 6.61 22.47 -6.71
C THR A 210 5.43 21.95 -7.53
N LEU A 211 4.20 22.21 -7.09
CA LEU A 211 3.00 21.69 -7.74
C LEU A 211 2.76 22.32 -9.12
N GLY A 212 2.99 23.62 -9.26
CA GLY A 212 2.87 24.28 -10.56
C GLY A 212 4.05 23.94 -11.46
N ASN A 213 3.78 23.65 -12.74
CA ASN A 213 4.76 23.25 -13.75
C ASN A 213 5.60 22.03 -13.34
N PHE A 214 5.03 21.11 -12.58
CA PHE A 214 5.69 19.86 -12.17
C PHE A 214 6.16 19.08 -13.39
N ALA A 215 7.38 18.53 -13.34
CA ALA A 215 8.02 17.79 -14.43
C ALA A 215 7.98 18.56 -15.77
N GLU A 216 8.26 19.87 -15.73
CA GLU A 216 8.27 20.78 -16.89
C GLU A 216 6.95 20.85 -17.67
N SER A 217 5.85 20.46 -17.03
CA SER A 217 4.52 20.51 -17.61
C SER A 217 3.90 21.91 -17.53
N ASN A 218 2.86 22.15 -18.34
CA ASN A 218 2.09 23.38 -18.30
C ASN A 218 0.91 23.35 -17.31
N TYR A 219 0.80 22.31 -16.47
CA TYR A 219 -0.29 22.19 -15.51
C TYR A 219 -0.12 23.15 -14.33
N LYS A 220 -1.25 23.73 -13.91
CA LYS A 220 -1.28 24.64 -12.76
C LYS A 220 -1.21 23.88 -11.45
N ALA A 221 -0.78 24.56 -10.39
CA ALA A 221 -0.67 23.98 -9.05
C ALA A 221 -1.98 23.34 -8.54
N ARG A 222 -3.16 23.88 -8.94
CA ARG A 222 -4.46 23.34 -8.55
C ARG A 222 -4.71 21.97 -9.18
N GLU A 223 -4.48 21.84 -10.49
CA GLU A 223 -4.69 20.59 -11.24
C GLU A 223 -3.75 19.50 -10.75
N MET A 224 -2.47 19.86 -10.60
CA MET A 224 -1.45 18.96 -10.07
C MET A 224 -1.76 18.52 -8.62
N GLY A 225 -2.14 19.45 -7.75
CA GLY A 225 -2.48 19.16 -6.37
C GLY A 225 -3.74 18.29 -6.23
N GLU A 226 -4.72 18.41 -7.13
CA GLU A 226 -5.89 17.54 -7.14
C GLU A 226 -5.52 16.10 -7.55
N ALA A 227 -4.69 15.94 -8.58
CA ALA A 227 -4.22 14.63 -9.03
C ALA A 227 -3.34 13.95 -7.98
N LEU A 228 -2.39 14.67 -7.36
CA LEU A 228 -1.54 14.13 -6.31
C LEU A 228 -2.36 13.68 -5.09
N ARG A 229 -3.35 14.47 -4.64
CA ARG A 229 -4.24 14.06 -3.56
C ARG A 229 -5.07 12.82 -3.92
N THR A 230 -5.44 12.64 -5.18
CA THR A 230 -6.12 11.41 -5.62
C THR A 230 -5.20 10.20 -5.52
N LEU A 231 -3.94 10.33 -5.96
CA LEU A 231 -2.95 9.26 -5.81
C LEU A 231 -2.60 8.98 -4.33
N GLU A 232 -2.55 10.01 -3.49
CA GLU A 232 -2.31 9.88 -2.06
C GLU A 232 -3.40 9.06 -1.36
N ARG A 233 -4.67 9.27 -1.74
CA ARG A 233 -5.80 8.47 -1.22
C ARG A 233 -5.77 7.01 -1.61
N THR A 234 -5.08 6.66 -2.69
CA THR A 234 -4.83 5.26 -3.07
C THR A 234 -3.61 4.67 -2.38
N TYR A 235 -2.96 5.43 -1.52
CA TYR A 235 -1.69 5.09 -0.87
C TYR A 235 -0.52 4.82 -1.83
N LEU A 236 -0.65 5.15 -3.11
CA LEU A 236 0.42 4.97 -4.09
C LEU A 236 1.59 5.94 -3.87
N LEU A 237 1.28 7.12 -3.34
CA LEU A 237 2.27 8.13 -2.94
C LEU A 237 1.83 8.84 -1.65
N GLU A 238 2.75 9.61 -1.07
CA GLU A 238 2.49 10.49 0.08
C GLU A 238 3.21 11.82 -0.14
N LEU A 239 2.52 12.91 0.19
CA LEU A 239 3.09 14.25 0.25
C LEU A 239 3.41 14.58 1.71
N THR A 240 4.67 14.46 2.08
CA THR A 240 5.12 14.76 3.44
C THR A 240 5.52 16.22 3.54
N TYR A 241 4.88 16.96 4.46
CA TYR A 241 5.15 18.38 4.67
C TYR A 241 6.18 18.60 5.79
N PRO A 242 6.97 19.69 5.71
CA PRO A 242 7.98 19.97 6.73
C PRO A 242 7.37 20.44 8.04
N ILE A 243 8.07 20.13 9.12
CA ILE A 243 7.86 20.71 10.45
C ILE A 243 9.02 21.68 10.72
N THR A 244 8.72 22.86 11.24
CA THR A 244 9.70 23.90 11.53
C THR A 244 9.81 24.21 13.03
N THR A 245 8.96 23.59 13.85
CA THR A 245 8.94 23.84 15.29
C THR A 245 9.33 22.58 16.07
N TYR A 246 10.02 22.76 17.20
CA TYR A 246 10.38 21.68 18.14
C TYR A 246 9.36 21.54 19.29
N VAL A 247 8.27 22.30 19.22
CA VAL A 247 7.24 22.32 20.28
C VAL A 247 6.11 21.39 19.87
N LEU A 248 5.70 20.50 20.75
CA LEU A 248 4.53 19.63 20.56
C LEU A 248 3.22 20.41 20.84
N PRO A 249 2.15 20.16 20.07
CA PRO A 249 2.07 19.22 18.96
C PRO A 249 2.83 19.73 17.72
N ALA A 250 3.54 18.82 17.06
CA ALA A 250 4.20 19.11 15.79
C ALA A 250 3.15 19.42 14.71
N ILE A 251 3.29 20.57 14.05
CA ILE A 251 2.32 21.03 13.03
C ILE A 251 3.05 21.14 11.69
N GLN A 252 2.50 20.45 10.69
CA GLN A 252 3.00 20.52 9.32
C GLN A 252 2.74 21.89 8.68
N GLU A 253 3.73 22.41 7.97
CA GLU A 253 3.62 23.67 7.24
C GLU A 253 3.19 23.44 5.78
N HIS A 254 1.90 23.30 5.53
CA HIS A 254 1.34 23.06 4.20
C HIS A 254 1.56 24.21 3.19
N ARG A 255 2.06 25.37 3.62
CA ARG A 255 2.48 26.47 2.71
C ARG A 255 3.85 26.23 2.08
N ARG A 256 4.65 25.33 2.66
CA ARG A 256 5.95 24.94 2.12
C ARG A 256 5.83 23.80 1.12
N LYS A 257 6.89 23.59 0.36
CA LYS A 257 6.99 22.50 -0.61
C LYS A 257 7.02 21.16 0.10
N PRO A 258 6.12 20.21 -0.21
CA PRO A 258 6.19 18.88 0.33
C PRO A 258 7.29 18.06 -0.33
N LYS A 259 7.78 17.03 0.35
CA LYS A 259 8.52 15.93 -0.25
C LYS A 259 7.56 14.90 -0.82
N LEU A 260 7.91 14.34 -1.97
CA LEU A 260 7.17 13.27 -2.61
C LEU A 260 7.79 11.92 -2.25
N PHE A 261 7.02 11.05 -1.62
CA PHE A 261 7.38 9.65 -1.41
C PHE A 261 6.44 8.74 -2.16
N TRP A 262 6.99 7.70 -2.77
CA TRP A 262 6.20 6.66 -3.41
C TRP A 262 6.01 5.47 -2.47
N LEU A 263 5.05 4.60 -2.81
CA LEU A 263 4.69 3.45 -2.01
C LEU A 263 5.88 2.52 -1.74
N ASP A 264 6.70 2.26 -2.75
CA ASP A 264 7.72 1.22 -2.70
C ASP A 264 9.00 1.60 -3.47
N ALA A 265 10.16 1.26 -2.90
CA ALA A 265 11.46 1.55 -3.49
C ALA A 265 11.74 0.76 -4.77
N GLY A 266 11.29 -0.50 -4.85
CA GLY A 266 11.45 -1.34 -6.04
C GLY A 266 10.65 -0.81 -7.22
N LEU A 267 9.42 -0.35 -6.98
CA LEU A 267 8.60 0.34 -7.98
C LEU A 267 9.27 1.63 -8.48
N VAL A 268 9.84 2.42 -7.57
CA VAL A 268 10.58 3.65 -7.92
C VAL A 268 11.77 3.32 -8.83
N ASN A 269 12.58 2.33 -8.45
CA ASN A 269 13.75 1.93 -9.25
C ASN A 269 13.36 1.43 -10.64
N TYR A 270 12.30 0.62 -10.72
CA TYR A 270 11.80 0.10 -11.99
C TYR A 270 11.25 1.21 -12.87
N ALA A 271 10.33 2.02 -12.35
CA ALA A 271 9.64 3.06 -13.09
C ALA A 271 10.54 4.24 -13.50
N ALA A 272 11.60 4.52 -12.72
CA ALA A 272 12.63 5.49 -13.08
C ALA A 272 13.71 4.92 -14.03
N ASN A 273 13.60 3.65 -14.46
CA ASN A 273 14.57 2.94 -15.31
C ASN A 273 15.99 2.86 -14.74
N ILE A 274 16.13 2.78 -13.43
CA ILE A 274 17.42 2.84 -12.73
C ILE A 274 17.95 1.44 -12.41
N GLN A 275 17.08 0.43 -12.36
CA GLN A 275 17.49 -0.93 -11.99
C GLN A 275 18.65 -1.45 -12.83
N GLN A 276 18.64 -1.26 -14.14
CA GLN A 276 19.72 -1.71 -15.03
C GLN A 276 21.03 -0.94 -14.78
N GLU A 277 20.93 0.38 -14.57
CA GLU A 277 22.08 1.22 -14.28
C GLU A 277 22.70 0.87 -12.93
N VAL A 278 21.88 0.61 -11.91
CA VAL A 278 22.35 0.20 -10.57
C VAL A 278 23.03 -1.17 -10.58
N MET A 279 22.56 -2.10 -11.44
CA MET A 279 23.17 -3.44 -11.55
C MET A 279 24.54 -3.43 -12.25
N PHE A 280 24.81 -2.48 -13.15
CA PHE A 280 25.98 -2.49 -14.01
C PHE A 280 27.04 -1.41 -13.69
N SER A 281 26.79 -0.53 -12.73
CA SER A 281 27.68 0.59 -12.42
C SER A 281 28.10 0.64 -10.96
N ASP A 282 29.42 0.62 -10.76
CA ASP A 282 30.02 0.84 -9.42
C ASP A 282 29.85 2.28 -8.91
N ASN A 283 29.46 3.26 -9.74
CA ASN A 283 29.48 4.69 -9.44
C ASN A 283 28.15 5.47 -9.57
N ILE A 284 27.07 4.89 -10.14
CA ILE A 284 25.77 5.59 -10.25
C ILE A 284 25.13 5.85 -8.89
N MET A 285 25.66 5.19 -7.90
CA MET A 285 25.08 5.15 -6.56
C MET A 285 25.18 6.47 -5.77
N ASP A 286 26.05 7.42 -6.10
CA ASP A 286 26.27 8.52 -5.17
C ASP A 286 25.13 9.55 -5.16
N THR A 287 24.54 9.89 -6.30
CA THR A 287 23.39 10.82 -6.33
C THR A 287 22.07 10.09 -6.05
N TRP A 288 21.91 8.88 -6.58
CA TRP A 288 20.69 8.10 -6.36
C TRP A 288 20.65 7.39 -5.01
N ARG A 289 21.79 7.01 -4.45
CA ARG A 289 21.90 6.42 -3.10
C ARG A 289 21.23 7.27 -2.04
N GLY A 290 21.41 8.59 -2.08
CA GLY A 290 20.76 9.51 -1.13
C GLY A 290 19.22 9.43 -1.24
N LYS A 291 18.70 9.48 -2.47
CA LYS A 291 17.24 9.40 -2.74
C LYS A 291 16.68 8.04 -2.37
N LEU A 292 17.37 6.96 -2.78
CA LEU A 292 16.93 5.59 -2.48
C LEU A 292 16.98 5.31 -0.98
N ALA A 293 18.02 5.73 -0.28
CA ALA A 293 18.13 5.58 1.17
C ALA A 293 17.00 6.32 1.90
N GLU A 294 16.68 7.54 1.49
CA GLU A 294 15.58 8.31 2.09
C GLU A 294 14.22 7.65 1.79
N GLN A 295 14.00 7.12 0.57
CA GLN A 295 12.80 6.37 0.21
C GLN A 295 12.65 5.09 1.05
N LEU A 296 13.75 4.34 1.26
CA LEU A 296 13.75 3.13 2.08
C LEU A 296 13.47 3.45 3.55
N VAL A 297 14.11 4.46 4.12
CA VAL A 297 13.83 4.91 5.50
C VAL A 297 12.36 5.28 5.63
N ALA A 298 11.83 6.02 4.67
CA ALA A 298 10.43 6.41 4.67
C ALA A 298 9.49 5.19 4.56
N GLN A 299 9.84 4.17 3.79
CA GLN A 299 9.11 2.91 3.69
C GLN A 299 9.17 2.11 4.99
N GLU A 300 10.35 1.93 5.57
CA GLU A 300 10.55 1.20 6.84
C GLU A 300 9.80 1.85 8.01
N LEU A 301 9.73 3.17 8.09
CA LEU A 301 8.98 3.87 9.13
C LEU A 301 7.47 3.54 9.10
N LEU A 302 6.92 3.15 7.95
CA LEU A 302 5.52 2.77 7.81
C LEU A 302 5.29 1.27 7.79
N SER A 303 6.26 0.44 7.41
CA SER A 303 6.07 -1.00 7.18
C SER A 303 5.50 -1.73 8.40
N GLY A 304 5.95 -1.39 9.61
CA GLY A 304 5.42 -1.94 10.86
C GLY A 304 4.17 -1.27 11.41
N LYS A 305 3.58 -0.29 10.68
CA LYS A 305 2.39 0.46 11.12
C LYS A 305 1.17 0.00 10.35
N THR A 306 0.15 -0.37 11.08
CA THR A 306 -1.16 -0.78 10.51
C THR A 306 -2.22 0.30 10.63
N ASP A 307 -1.96 1.35 11.42
CA ASP A 307 -2.87 2.47 11.57
C ASP A 307 -2.90 3.31 10.28
N ALA A 308 -4.10 3.49 9.73
CA ALA A 308 -4.33 4.25 8.51
C ALA A 308 -3.99 5.74 8.64
N ASP A 309 -4.04 6.26 9.89
CA ASP A 309 -3.77 7.67 10.18
C ASP A 309 -2.30 7.96 10.50
N THR A 310 -1.40 6.98 10.35
CA THR A 310 0.04 7.21 10.57
C THR A 310 0.62 8.04 9.44
N HIS A 311 1.17 9.21 9.77
CA HIS A 311 1.85 10.12 8.87
C HIS A 311 3.33 10.23 9.18
N ARG A 312 4.11 10.67 8.20
CA ARG A 312 5.53 10.99 8.31
C ARG A 312 5.73 12.49 8.23
N ASP A 313 6.75 12.96 8.92
CA ASP A 313 7.15 14.36 8.90
C ASP A 313 8.65 14.46 8.66
N PHE A 314 9.11 15.61 8.18
CA PHE A 314 10.53 15.91 8.09
C PHE A 314 10.84 17.32 8.62
N TRP A 315 12.02 17.48 9.18
CA TRP A 315 12.50 18.76 9.70
C TRP A 315 13.18 19.58 8.60
N VAL A 316 13.01 20.93 8.65
CA VAL A 316 13.69 21.89 7.77
C VAL A 316 14.35 22.98 8.60
#